data_7a40a6bfcc6ea8ea2ee2de30590e745e
#
_entry.id   7a40a6bfcc6ea8ea2ee2de30590e745e
#
_cell.length_a   1.000
_cell.length_b   1.000
_cell.length_c   1.000
_cell.angle_alpha   90.00
_cell.angle_beta   90.00
_cell.angle_gamma   90.00
#
_symmetry.space_group_name_H-M   'P 1'
#
loop_
_entity.id
_entity.type
_entity.pdbx_description
1 polymer ?
#
loop_
_entity_poly.entity_id
_entity_poly.type
_entity_poly.pdbx_seq_one_letter_code
_entity_poly.pdbx_strand_id
1 'polypeptide(L)'
;MINLQNAAIFMNGGQAFKSIDIKVAAGECSVIFGGRGAERSALLECFHNPDLVTDGTYSNFALRVGIVSLREQERLILREETRDDSDLTDQIFSGTPVFDLLKETSPQEELLAHLIDSLELGPLLHKGFRKLSSGESKKIIIARALLIKPDLLLLEDPLEGLDSAGRTQALSLIGGLSKSVTQIYSLSRVTDIPENAKKIFFLD
;
A
#
# COMPACT_ATOMS: atom_id res chain seq x y z
N MET A 1 -5.85 12.58 -12.67
CA MET A 1 -5.30 13.68 -11.84
C MET A 1 -5.93 13.59 -10.47
N ILE A 2 -5.12 13.62 -9.44
CA ILE A 2 -5.57 13.73 -8.04
C ILE A 2 -5.37 15.18 -7.64
N ASN A 3 -6.37 15.78 -7.01
CA ASN A 3 -6.32 17.17 -6.58
C ASN A 3 -6.96 17.32 -5.21
N LEU A 4 -6.20 17.82 -4.26
CA LEU A 4 -6.64 18.36 -2.98
C LEU A 4 -6.44 19.87 -3.06
N GLN A 5 -7.45 20.67 -2.72
CA GLN A 5 -7.34 22.11 -2.74
C GLN A 5 -8.00 22.69 -1.49
N ASN A 6 -7.22 23.46 -0.72
CA ASN A 6 -7.59 23.99 0.60
C ASN A 6 -8.18 22.90 1.51
N ALA A 7 -7.70 21.66 1.39
CA ALA A 7 -8.31 20.50 2.03
C ALA A 7 -7.97 20.43 3.52
N ALA A 8 -8.98 20.31 4.37
CA ALA A 8 -8.84 19.95 5.77
C ALA A 8 -9.00 18.43 5.91
N ILE A 9 -8.07 17.77 6.60
CA ILE A 9 -8.05 16.32 6.77
C ILE A 9 -8.17 15.98 8.24
N PHE A 10 -9.14 15.11 8.57
CA PHE A 10 -9.38 14.60 9.92
C PHE A 10 -9.12 13.10 9.98
N MET A 11 -8.42 12.65 11.04
CA MET A 11 -8.19 11.24 11.30
C MET A 11 -8.06 10.96 12.79
N ASN A 12 -8.61 9.82 13.25
CA ASN A 12 -8.52 9.34 14.63
C ASN A 12 -8.94 10.37 15.71
N GLY A 13 -10.00 11.13 15.42
CA GLY A 13 -10.54 12.13 16.36
C GLY A 13 -9.74 13.42 16.46
N GLY A 14 -8.77 13.64 15.57
CA GLY A 14 -7.97 14.86 15.48
C GLY A 14 -7.84 15.38 14.06
N GLN A 15 -7.57 16.69 13.94
CA GLN A 15 -7.28 17.33 12.68
C GLN A 15 -5.81 17.11 12.32
N ALA A 16 -5.56 16.37 11.22
CA ALA A 16 -4.21 16.15 10.70
C ALA A 16 -3.71 17.38 9.91
N PHE A 17 -4.59 17.96 9.08
CA PHE A 17 -4.29 19.15 8.29
C PHE A 17 -5.44 20.14 8.34
N LYS A 18 -5.12 21.45 8.51
CA LYS A 18 -6.11 22.52 8.44
C LYS A 18 -6.39 22.99 7.02
N SER A 19 -5.37 22.98 6.19
CA SER A 19 -5.44 23.32 4.77
C SER A 19 -4.22 22.75 4.07
N ILE A 20 -4.42 21.95 3.03
CA ILE A 20 -3.36 21.39 2.21
C ILE A 20 -3.75 21.41 0.74
N ASP A 21 -2.77 21.73 -0.10
CA ASP A 21 -2.90 21.72 -1.55
C ASP A 21 -1.96 20.69 -2.14
N ILE A 22 -2.50 19.67 -2.80
CA ILE A 22 -1.72 18.63 -3.49
C ILE A 22 -2.32 18.36 -4.85
N LYS A 23 -1.49 18.40 -5.87
CA LYS A 23 -1.89 18.08 -7.24
C LYS A 23 -0.91 17.08 -7.85
N VAL A 24 -1.42 15.90 -8.19
CA VAL A 24 -0.67 14.81 -8.85
C VAL A 24 -1.33 14.49 -10.19
N ALA A 25 -0.54 14.56 -11.26
CA ALA A 25 -1.02 14.19 -12.59
C ALA A 25 -1.15 12.68 -12.77
N ALA A 26 -1.97 12.25 -13.72
CA ALA A 26 -2.05 10.83 -14.07
C ALA A 26 -0.68 10.34 -14.58
N GLY A 27 -0.26 9.16 -14.12
CA GLY A 27 1.03 8.57 -14.47
C GLY A 27 2.24 9.28 -13.84
N GLU A 28 2.03 10.18 -12.90
CA GLU A 28 3.10 10.87 -12.18
C GLU A 28 3.55 10.06 -10.97
N CYS A 29 4.86 10.03 -10.71
CA CYS A 29 5.43 9.56 -9.46
C CYS A 29 5.70 10.75 -8.55
N SER A 30 5.07 10.78 -7.39
CA SER A 30 5.19 11.86 -6.40
C SER A 30 5.52 11.29 -5.03
N VAL A 31 6.21 12.08 -4.21
CA VAL A 31 6.65 11.71 -2.87
C VAL A 31 6.11 12.69 -1.85
N ILE A 32 5.59 12.19 -0.77
CA ILE A 32 5.27 12.92 0.45
C ILE A 32 6.37 12.62 1.45
N PHE A 33 7.03 13.66 1.96
CA PHE A 33 8.18 13.53 2.84
C PHE A 33 8.11 14.54 3.99
N GLY A 34 8.70 14.20 5.15
CA GLY A 34 8.69 15.08 6.32
C GLY A 34 7.46 14.90 7.20
N GLY A 35 7.25 15.83 8.13
CA GLY A 35 6.15 15.76 9.07
C GLY A 35 6.21 14.55 10.02
N ARG A 36 5.12 14.34 10.75
CA ARG A 36 4.94 13.16 11.61
C ARG A 36 4.43 11.99 10.80
N GLY A 37 4.79 10.77 11.19
CA GLY A 37 4.32 9.55 10.53
C GLY A 37 2.80 9.48 10.41
N ALA A 38 2.09 9.82 11.49
CA ALA A 38 0.62 9.85 11.51
C ALA A 38 0.02 10.85 10.50
N GLU A 39 0.65 11.99 10.27
CA GLU A 39 0.22 12.99 9.29
C GLU A 39 0.41 12.47 7.87
N ARG A 40 1.57 11.87 7.58
CA ARG A 40 1.82 11.24 6.26
C ARG A 40 0.83 10.12 5.98
N SER A 41 0.56 9.25 6.97
CA SER A 41 -0.41 8.16 6.84
C SER A 41 -1.84 8.71 6.61
N ALA A 42 -2.23 9.76 7.33
CA ALA A 42 -3.52 10.42 7.16
C ALA A 42 -3.68 10.97 5.73
N LEU A 43 -2.64 11.64 5.23
CA LEU A 43 -2.65 12.19 3.89
C LEU A 43 -2.71 11.10 2.81
N LEU A 44 -1.94 10.01 2.99
CA LEU A 44 -1.98 8.89 2.06
C LEU A 44 -3.36 8.23 2.05
N GLU A 45 -3.97 8.07 3.24
CA GLU A 45 -5.30 7.47 3.38
C GLU A 45 -6.40 8.30 2.71
N CYS A 46 -6.35 9.62 2.78
CA CYS A 46 -7.38 10.47 2.17
C CYS A 46 -7.44 10.32 0.64
N PHE A 47 -6.36 9.85 -0.01
CA PHE A 47 -6.38 9.62 -1.47
C PHE A 47 -7.27 8.45 -1.90
N HIS A 48 -7.64 7.54 -1.00
CA HIS A 48 -8.60 6.48 -1.31
C HIS A 48 -9.85 6.54 -0.45
N ASN A 49 -9.83 7.31 0.64
CA ASN A 49 -10.96 7.52 1.53
C ASN A 49 -11.30 9.02 1.59
N PRO A 50 -12.17 9.51 0.69
CA PRO A 50 -12.52 10.94 0.62
C PRO A 50 -13.26 11.46 1.84
N ASP A 51 -13.87 10.60 2.66
CA ASP A 51 -14.60 10.98 3.87
C ASP A 51 -13.70 11.63 4.94
N LEU A 52 -12.38 11.44 4.82
CA LEU A 52 -11.39 12.09 5.67
C LEU A 52 -11.19 13.58 5.34
N VAL A 53 -11.62 14.01 4.15
CA VAL A 53 -11.57 15.42 3.73
C VAL A 53 -12.84 16.11 4.19
N THR A 54 -12.72 16.96 5.21
CA THR A 54 -13.86 17.60 5.86
C THR A 54 -14.17 19.00 5.35
N ASP A 55 -13.21 19.62 4.66
CA ASP A 55 -13.36 20.94 4.02
C ASP A 55 -12.44 21.02 2.80
N GLY A 56 -12.69 21.99 1.91
CA GLY A 56 -11.99 22.15 0.64
C GLY A 56 -12.54 21.25 -0.47
N THR A 57 -11.71 20.97 -1.47
CA THR A 57 -12.12 20.12 -2.59
C THR A 57 -11.17 18.93 -2.75
N TYR A 58 -11.76 17.79 -3.06
CA TYR A 58 -11.04 16.56 -3.40
C TYR A 58 -11.56 16.00 -4.71
N SER A 59 -10.66 15.60 -5.58
CA SER A 59 -10.97 14.81 -6.77
C SER A 59 -9.93 13.72 -7.03
N ASN A 60 -10.40 12.52 -7.38
CA ASN A 60 -9.58 11.39 -7.75
C ASN A 60 -10.18 10.72 -8.98
N PHE A 61 -9.34 10.41 -9.96
CA PHE A 61 -9.74 9.73 -11.20
C PHE A 61 -9.56 8.21 -11.13
N ALA A 62 -8.83 7.71 -10.13
CA ALA A 62 -8.46 6.31 -10.07
C ALA A 62 -9.68 5.45 -9.73
N LEU A 63 -9.89 4.39 -10.54
CA LEU A 63 -10.93 3.39 -10.31
C LEU A 63 -10.41 2.24 -9.44
N ARG A 64 -9.12 1.92 -9.58
CA ARG A 64 -8.45 0.83 -8.85
C ARG A 64 -7.27 1.41 -8.09
N VAL A 65 -7.32 1.33 -6.78
CA VAL A 65 -6.29 1.86 -5.88
C VAL A 65 -5.58 0.69 -5.20
N GLY A 66 -4.30 0.49 -5.52
CA GLY A 66 -3.42 -0.43 -4.81
C GLY A 66 -2.82 0.29 -3.60
N ILE A 67 -2.78 -0.39 -2.46
CA ILE A 67 -2.28 0.20 -1.22
C ILE A 67 -1.24 -0.73 -0.60
N VAL A 68 -0.06 -0.17 -0.34
CA VAL A 68 1.01 -0.82 0.43
C VAL A 68 1.28 0.06 1.65
N SER A 69 0.77 -0.34 2.81
CA SER A 69 0.94 0.40 4.06
C SER A 69 0.98 -0.56 5.25
N LEU A 70 1.45 -0.08 6.39
CA LEU A 70 1.37 -0.82 7.66
C LEU A 70 -0.10 -1.06 8.03
N ARG A 71 -0.95 -0.05 7.85
CA ARG A 71 -2.38 -0.15 8.14
C ARG A 71 -3.09 -1.22 7.31
N GLU A 72 -2.74 -1.39 6.03
CA GLU A 72 -3.30 -2.46 5.20
C GLU A 72 -2.84 -3.83 5.67
N GLN A 73 -1.60 -3.94 6.14
CA GLN A 73 -1.08 -5.16 6.76
C GLN A 73 -1.82 -5.49 8.06
N GLU A 74 -2.01 -4.50 8.94
CA GLU A 74 -2.77 -4.65 10.20
C GLU A 74 -4.24 -5.03 9.93
N ARG A 75 -4.88 -4.41 8.93
CA ARG A 75 -6.24 -4.73 8.51
C ARG A 75 -6.36 -6.20 8.07
N LEU A 76 -5.38 -6.71 7.33
CA LEU A 76 -5.37 -8.09 6.91
C LEU A 76 -5.13 -9.04 8.10
N ILE A 77 -4.23 -8.70 9.02
CA ILE A 77 -4.01 -9.47 10.25
C ILE A 77 -5.30 -9.54 11.08
N LEU A 78 -5.94 -8.41 11.33
CA LEU A 78 -7.20 -8.34 12.09
C LEU A 78 -8.31 -9.17 11.43
N ARG A 79 -8.40 -9.14 10.10
CA ARG A 79 -9.34 -9.99 9.36
C ARG A 79 -9.08 -11.47 9.59
N GLU A 80 -7.82 -11.89 9.60
CA GLU A 80 -7.45 -13.28 9.87
C GLU A 80 -7.68 -13.68 11.35
N GLU A 81 -7.54 -12.73 12.28
CA GLU A 81 -7.87 -12.95 13.69
C GLU A 81 -9.38 -13.16 13.90
N THR A 82 -10.21 -12.39 13.20
CA THR A 82 -11.68 -12.54 13.29
C THR A 82 -12.20 -13.84 12.67
N ARG A 83 -11.40 -14.53 11.86
CA ARG A 83 -11.70 -15.83 11.27
C ARG A 83 -11.19 -17.00 12.09
N ASP A 84 -10.48 -16.72 13.18
CA ASP A 84 -9.91 -17.74 14.05
C ASP A 84 -11.01 -18.45 14.83
N ASP A 85 -11.25 -19.71 14.49
CA ASP A 85 -12.20 -20.61 15.15
C ASP A 85 -11.50 -21.72 15.96
N SER A 86 -10.24 -21.52 16.30
CA SER A 86 -9.39 -22.49 17.02
C SER A 86 -10.04 -22.96 18.33
N ASP A 87 -10.72 -22.05 19.03
CA ASP A 87 -11.43 -22.36 20.27
C ASP A 87 -12.62 -23.33 20.08
N LEU A 88 -13.14 -23.42 18.86
CA LEU A 88 -14.28 -24.28 18.51
C LEU A 88 -13.84 -25.61 17.88
N THR A 89 -12.66 -25.64 17.27
CA THR A 89 -12.23 -26.76 16.40
C THR A 89 -11.09 -27.58 16.98
N ASP A 90 -10.47 -27.16 18.10
CA ASP A 90 -9.21 -27.71 18.64
C ASP A 90 -8.05 -27.73 17.63
N GLN A 91 -8.14 -26.94 16.55
CA GLN A 91 -7.13 -26.81 15.54
C GLN A 91 -6.58 -25.38 15.52
N ILE A 92 -5.25 -25.24 15.52
CA ILE A 92 -4.61 -23.94 15.45
C ILE A 92 -4.83 -23.32 14.07
N PHE A 93 -5.62 -22.26 14.01
CA PHE A 93 -5.80 -21.49 12.78
C PHE A 93 -4.52 -20.71 12.43
N SER A 94 -3.87 -21.12 11.36
CA SER A 94 -2.61 -20.48 10.89
C SER A 94 -2.84 -19.26 9.99
N GLY A 95 -4.09 -18.91 9.73
CA GLY A 95 -4.50 -17.91 8.75
C GLY A 95 -4.78 -18.52 7.37
N THR A 96 -5.45 -17.77 6.53
CA THR A 96 -5.72 -18.15 5.13
C THR A 96 -4.41 -18.41 4.40
N PRO A 97 -4.27 -19.50 3.61
CA PRO A 97 -3.11 -19.74 2.79
C PRO A 97 -2.80 -18.56 1.87
N VAL A 98 -1.52 -18.22 1.72
CA VAL A 98 -1.09 -17.08 0.90
C VAL A 98 -1.64 -17.16 -0.53
N PHE A 99 -1.64 -18.35 -1.12
CA PHE A 99 -2.18 -18.53 -2.47
C PHE A 99 -3.65 -18.10 -2.58
N ASP A 100 -4.47 -18.48 -1.61
CA ASP A 100 -5.89 -18.12 -1.58
C ASP A 100 -6.08 -16.62 -1.38
N LEU A 101 -5.26 -15.99 -0.51
CA LEU A 101 -5.25 -14.54 -0.32
C LEU A 101 -4.91 -13.77 -1.60
N LEU A 102 -3.98 -14.28 -2.42
CA LEU A 102 -3.65 -13.68 -3.71
C LEU A 102 -4.79 -13.87 -4.71
N LYS A 103 -5.45 -15.03 -4.71
CA LYS A 103 -6.60 -15.32 -5.58
C LYS A 103 -7.84 -14.49 -5.24
N GLU A 104 -8.02 -14.02 -4.01
CA GLU A 104 -9.12 -13.12 -3.64
C GLU A 104 -9.17 -11.84 -4.48
N THR A 105 -8.04 -11.39 -5.03
CA THR A 105 -7.99 -10.23 -5.92
C THR A 105 -8.53 -10.52 -7.33
N SER A 106 -8.96 -11.75 -7.61
CA SER A 106 -9.37 -12.22 -8.93
C SER A 106 -8.35 -11.90 -10.03
N PRO A 107 -7.09 -12.28 -9.85
CA PRO A 107 -6.01 -11.88 -10.73
C PRO A 107 -6.06 -12.62 -12.06
N GLN A 108 -5.43 -12.03 -13.11
CA GLN A 108 -5.04 -12.78 -14.28
C GLN A 108 -3.92 -13.76 -13.92
N GLU A 109 -4.03 -15.01 -14.40
CA GLU A 109 -3.09 -16.09 -14.04
C GLU A 109 -1.63 -15.75 -14.39
N GLU A 110 -1.41 -15.13 -15.55
CA GLU A 110 -0.05 -14.73 -15.98
C GLU A 110 0.55 -13.67 -15.05
N LEU A 111 -0.23 -12.69 -14.61
CA LEU A 111 0.23 -11.68 -13.65
C LEU A 111 0.49 -12.30 -12.29
N LEU A 112 -0.38 -13.20 -11.85
CA LEU A 112 -0.19 -13.92 -10.58
C LEU A 112 1.12 -14.73 -10.62
N ALA A 113 1.35 -15.52 -11.66
CA ALA A 113 2.56 -16.29 -11.83
C ALA A 113 3.81 -15.39 -11.85
N HIS A 114 3.75 -14.30 -12.63
CA HIS A 114 4.85 -13.33 -12.69
C HIS A 114 5.20 -12.74 -11.32
N LEU A 115 4.20 -12.36 -10.51
CA LEU A 115 4.45 -11.78 -9.19
C LEU A 115 4.94 -12.82 -8.17
N ILE A 116 4.46 -14.07 -8.27
CA ILE A 116 4.95 -15.18 -7.46
C ILE A 116 6.44 -15.38 -7.70
N ASP A 117 6.86 -15.40 -8.96
CA ASP A 117 8.28 -15.59 -9.32
C ASP A 117 9.11 -14.36 -8.91
N SER A 118 8.67 -13.15 -9.26
CA SER A 118 9.44 -11.92 -9.05
C SER A 118 9.65 -11.57 -7.58
N LEU A 119 8.72 -11.93 -6.69
CA LEU A 119 8.82 -11.71 -5.24
C LEU A 119 9.27 -12.97 -4.48
N GLU A 120 9.56 -14.07 -5.22
CA GLU A 120 9.95 -15.36 -4.64
C GLU A 120 8.93 -15.87 -3.61
N LEU A 121 7.63 -15.82 -3.96
CA LEU A 121 6.55 -16.22 -3.06
C LEU A 121 6.30 -17.73 -3.04
N GLY A 122 6.92 -18.51 -3.94
CA GLY A 122 6.70 -19.95 -4.05
C GLY A 122 6.69 -20.69 -2.71
N PRO A 123 7.73 -20.54 -1.85
CA PRO A 123 7.80 -21.20 -0.54
C PRO A 123 6.71 -20.75 0.46
N LEU A 124 6.04 -19.64 0.19
CA LEU A 124 5.05 -19.04 1.09
C LEU A 124 3.61 -19.45 0.74
N LEU A 125 3.35 -19.93 -0.49
CA LEU A 125 2.00 -20.11 -1.03
C LEU A 125 1.06 -20.94 -0.14
N HIS A 126 1.62 -21.98 0.51
CA HIS A 126 0.86 -22.87 1.39
C HIS A 126 0.94 -22.48 2.88
N LYS A 127 1.71 -21.44 3.23
CA LYS A 127 1.74 -20.93 4.59
C LYS A 127 0.48 -20.12 4.85
N GLY A 128 -0.08 -20.28 6.05
CA GLY A 128 -1.11 -19.39 6.55
C GLY A 128 -0.53 -18.00 6.81
N PHE A 129 -1.28 -16.95 6.49
CA PHE A 129 -0.82 -15.56 6.57
C PHE A 129 -0.29 -15.16 7.96
N ARG A 130 -0.90 -15.69 9.02
CA ARG A 130 -0.48 -15.43 10.42
C ARG A 130 0.89 -16.04 10.79
N LYS A 131 1.43 -16.93 9.96
CA LYS A 131 2.75 -17.56 10.15
C LYS A 131 3.86 -16.87 9.37
N LEU A 132 3.56 -15.78 8.69
CA LEU A 132 4.53 -15.01 7.93
C LEU A 132 5.32 -14.07 8.85
N SER A 133 6.60 -13.86 8.53
CA SER A 133 7.37 -12.76 9.08
C SER A 133 6.85 -11.41 8.55
N SER A 134 7.27 -10.30 9.17
CA SER A 134 6.89 -8.95 8.73
C SER A 134 7.33 -8.69 7.27
N GLY A 135 8.52 -9.13 6.88
CA GLY A 135 9.01 -9.01 5.50
C GLY A 135 8.25 -9.89 4.51
N GLU A 136 7.95 -11.15 4.89
CA GLU A 136 7.12 -12.04 4.06
C GLU A 136 5.72 -11.46 3.86
N SER A 137 5.06 -10.99 4.93
CA SER A 137 3.74 -10.36 4.82
C SER A 137 3.77 -9.06 4.01
N LYS A 138 4.83 -8.25 4.10
CA LYS A 138 5.01 -7.07 3.24
C LYS A 138 5.05 -7.44 1.76
N LYS A 139 5.79 -8.50 1.38
CA LYS A 139 5.79 -9.00 -0.01
C LYS A 139 4.39 -9.39 -0.48
N ILE A 140 3.58 -10.02 0.37
CA ILE A 140 2.19 -10.36 0.03
C ILE A 140 1.33 -9.12 -0.17
N ILE A 141 1.46 -8.09 0.69
CA ILE A 141 0.74 -6.82 0.52
C ILE A 141 1.11 -6.14 -0.81
N ILE A 142 2.42 -6.12 -1.16
CA ILE A 142 2.88 -5.59 -2.45
C ILE A 142 2.25 -6.37 -3.61
N ALA A 143 2.30 -7.70 -3.57
CA ALA A 143 1.70 -8.54 -4.61
C ALA A 143 0.20 -8.26 -4.76
N ARG A 144 -0.57 -8.23 -3.67
CA ARG A 144 -2.01 -7.92 -3.69
C ARG A 144 -2.31 -6.55 -4.30
N ALA A 145 -1.53 -5.52 -3.92
CA ALA A 145 -1.67 -4.18 -4.46
C ALA A 145 -1.41 -4.09 -5.98
N LEU A 146 -0.53 -4.95 -6.51
CA LEU A 146 -0.21 -5.00 -7.94
C LEU A 146 -1.19 -5.89 -8.74
N LEU A 147 -1.71 -6.97 -8.12
CA LEU A 147 -2.63 -7.91 -8.78
C LEU A 147 -3.93 -7.25 -9.25
N ILE A 148 -4.42 -6.24 -8.56
CA ILE A 148 -5.62 -5.51 -8.97
C ILE A 148 -5.40 -4.61 -10.19
N LYS A 149 -4.18 -4.53 -10.74
CA LYS A 149 -3.78 -3.64 -11.84
C LYS A 149 -4.17 -2.18 -11.55
N PRO A 150 -3.56 -1.55 -10.56
CA PRO A 150 -4.00 -0.26 -10.05
C PRO A 150 -3.80 0.86 -11.08
N ASP A 151 -4.70 1.85 -11.07
CA ASP A 151 -4.52 3.13 -11.75
C ASP A 151 -3.76 4.12 -10.85
N LEU A 152 -3.89 3.91 -9.53
CA LEU A 152 -3.17 4.62 -8.46
C LEU A 152 -2.56 3.61 -7.49
N LEU A 153 -1.27 3.76 -7.22
CA LEU A 153 -0.55 2.98 -6.23
C LEU A 153 -0.09 3.88 -5.09
N LEU A 154 -0.60 3.63 -3.90
CA LEU A 154 -0.25 4.33 -2.65
C LEU A 154 0.77 3.49 -1.88
N LEU A 155 1.91 4.07 -1.54
CA LEU A 155 3.08 3.37 -1.04
C LEU A 155 3.60 4.05 0.23
N GLU A 156 3.27 3.50 1.40
CA GLU A 156 3.78 3.96 2.68
C GLU A 156 4.98 3.11 3.11
N ASP A 157 6.16 3.73 3.14
CA ASP A 157 7.43 3.07 3.46
C ASP A 157 7.50 1.62 2.90
N PRO A 158 7.32 1.43 1.56
CA PRO A 158 7.08 0.11 0.97
C PRO A 158 8.25 -0.86 1.12
N LEU A 159 9.44 -0.32 1.38
CA LEU A 159 10.66 -1.12 1.52
C LEU A 159 11.01 -1.43 2.98
N GLU A 160 10.27 -0.88 3.94
CA GLU A 160 10.52 -1.13 5.36
C GLU A 160 10.20 -2.59 5.73
N GLY A 161 11.11 -3.21 6.50
CA GLY A 161 10.98 -4.60 6.92
C GLY A 161 11.41 -5.64 5.89
N LEU A 162 11.74 -5.23 4.66
CA LEU A 162 12.29 -6.11 3.65
C LEU A 162 13.82 -6.27 3.81
N ASP A 163 14.31 -7.49 3.58
CA ASP A 163 15.72 -7.76 3.42
C ASP A 163 16.27 -7.17 2.10
N SER A 164 17.57 -7.28 1.87
CA SER A 164 18.22 -6.71 0.68
C SER A 164 17.64 -7.25 -0.63
N ALA A 165 17.37 -8.55 -0.70
CA ALA A 165 16.79 -9.18 -1.90
C ALA A 165 15.35 -8.70 -2.13
N GLY A 166 14.52 -8.72 -1.08
CA GLY A 166 13.13 -8.25 -1.14
C GLY A 166 13.02 -6.77 -1.52
N ARG A 167 13.94 -5.91 -1.03
CA ARG A 167 14.01 -4.49 -1.45
C ARG A 167 14.28 -4.37 -2.95
N THR A 168 15.27 -5.11 -3.46
CA THR A 168 15.60 -5.10 -4.90
C THR A 168 14.43 -5.57 -5.75
N GLN A 169 13.76 -6.65 -5.35
CA GLN A 169 12.58 -7.20 -6.03
C GLN A 169 11.43 -6.18 -6.06
N ALA A 170 11.09 -5.60 -4.90
CA ALA A 170 10.02 -4.60 -4.80
C ALA A 170 10.32 -3.35 -5.64
N LEU A 171 11.55 -2.83 -5.59
CA LEU A 171 11.98 -1.68 -6.40
C LEU A 171 11.89 -1.98 -7.89
N SER A 172 12.32 -3.15 -8.33
CA SER A 172 12.25 -3.57 -9.74
C SER A 172 10.81 -3.63 -10.23
N LEU A 173 9.92 -4.25 -9.46
CA LEU A 173 8.50 -4.38 -9.81
C LEU A 173 7.79 -3.03 -9.84
N ILE A 174 7.92 -2.22 -8.79
CA ILE A 174 7.24 -0.93 -8.68
C ILE A 174 7.83 0.07 -9.69
N GLY A 175 9.16 0.08 -9.84
CA GLY A 175 9.85 0.94 -10.81
C GLY A 175 9.56 0.56 -12.26
N GLY A 176 9.30 -0.72 -12.55
CA GLY A 176 8.93 -1.23 -13.86
C GLY A 176 7.47 -0.97 -14.27
N LEU A 177 6.65 -0.43 -13.36
CA LEU A 177 5.26 -0.15 -13.68
C LEU A 177 5.14 0.88 -14.81
N SER A 178 4.12 0.67 -15.64
CA SER A 178 3.82 1.57 -16.74
C SER A 178 3.65 3.02 -16.26
N LYS A 179 4.08 3.99 -17.10
CA LYS A 179 3.82 5.41 -16.87
C LYS A 179 2.32 5.77 -16.79
N SER A 180 1.43 4.83 -17.06
CA SER A 180 0.00 5.01 -16.83
C SER A 180 -0.41 4.85 -15.37
N VAL A 181 0.41 4.20 -14.53
CA VAL A 181 0.15 4.04 -13.11
C VAL A 181 0.66 5.25 -12.34
N THR A 182 -0.24 5.95 -11.69
CA THR A 182 0.12 7.05 -10.79
C THR A 182 0.66 6.46 -9.49
N GLN A 183 1.81 6.96 -9.02
CA GLN A 183 2.46 6.46 -7.81
C GLN A 183 2.59 7.60 -6.81
N ILE A 184 2.12 7.39 -5.59
CA ILE A 184 2.31 8.33 -4.48
C ILE A 184 3.00 7.58 -3.34
N TYR A 185 4.20 8.01 -3.05
CA TYR A 185 4.99 7.50 -1.93
C TYR A 185 4.82 8.40 -0.71
N SER A 186 4.74 7.80 0.46
CA SER A 186 4.90 8.42 1.76
C SER A 186 6.15 7.82 2.39
N LEU A 187 7.21 8.59 2.52
CA LEU A 187 8.53 8.06 2.89
C LEU A 187 9.08 8.70 4.15
N SER A 188 9.68 7.87 5.01
CA SER A 188 10.42 8.28 6.20
C SER A 188 11.91 8.48 5.93
N ARG A 189 12.45 7.94 4.82
CA ARG A 189 13.88 7.96 4.49
C ARG A 189 14.13 8.58 3.13
N VAL A 190 15.05 9.54 3.06
CA VAL A 190 15.47 10.18 1.80
C VAL A 190 16.08 9.17 0.82
N THR A 191 16.78 8.15 1.33
CA THR A 191 17.41 7.10 0.52
C THR A 191 16.42 6.25 -0.26
N ASP A 192 15.15 6.25 0.11
CA ASP A 192 14.11 5.44 -0.50
C ASP A 192 13.31 6.23 -1.55
N ILE A 193 13.66 7.51 -1.80
CA ILE A 193 13.04 8.33 -2.85
C ILE A 193 13.37 7.74 -4.22
N PRO A 194 12.35 7.39 -5.03
CA PRO A 194 12.59 6.81 -6.34
C PRO A 194 13.18 7.85 -7.31
N GLU A 195 14.10 7.41 -8.18
CA GLU A 195 14.78 8.28 -9.16
C GLU A 195 13.80 8.97 -10.14
N ASN A 196 12.65 8.33 -10.40
CA ASN A 196 11.63 8.85 -11.30
C ASN A 196 10.63 9.79 -10.62
N ALA A 197 10.83 10.13 -9.34
CA ALA A 197 9.99 11.08 -8.62
C ALA A 197 10.02 12.45 -9.29
N LYS A 198 8.84 12.97 -9.65
CA LYS A 198 8.71 14.27 -10.30
C LYS A 198 8.41 15.41 -9.34
N LYS A 199 7.79 15.09 -8.21
CA LYS A 199 7.43 16.04 -7.16
C LYS A 199 7.72 15.47 -5.80
N ILE A 200 8.13 16.35 -4.90
CA ILE A 200 8.26 16.04 -3.47
C ILE A 200 7.44 17.10 -2.72
N PHE A 201 6.44 16.64 -1.97
CA PHE A 201 5.67 17.45 -1.06
C PHE A 201 6.28 17.32 0.32
N PHE A 202 6.80 18.41 0.83
CA PHE A 202 7.34 18.45 2.20
C PHE A 202 6.23 18.82 3.17
N LEU A 203 6.08 18.03 4.22
CA LEU A 203 5.22 18.33 5.36
C LEU A 203 6.09 18.89 6.48
N ASP A 204 5.69 20.01 7.05
CA ASP A 204 6.36 20.71 8.17
C ASP A 204 5.84 20.21 9.53
#